data_66b895dc10797cfb0a02dfed5087bcf4
#
_entry.id   66b895dc10797cfb0a02dfed5087bcf4
#
_cell.length_a   1.000
_cell.length_b   1.000
_cell.length_c   1.000
_cell.angle_alpha   90.00
_cell.angle_beta   90.00
_cell.angle_gamma   90.00
#
_symmetry.space_group_name_H-M   'P 1'
#
loop_
_entity.id
_entity.type
_entity.pdbx_description
1 polymer ?
#
loop_
_entity_poly.entity_id
_entity_poly.type
_entity_poly.pdbx_seq_one_letter_code
_entity_poly.pdbx_strand_id
1 'polypeptide(L)'
;NTPMIRFFPEHTNWYKGNLHSHTTNSDGAWTPDEAVEHYKANGYAFLCLSDHNLYTDYRYKYNSDLFLILPGTEIAAVLFDEKDGYLKMHHLNGILGTKAMQEQAKSGLFQHMERIEPIVAYGDWDGRKVTEAMAENLRDHGCFITYNHPVWSRVEPHEFEIDGIYNSLEIYNYNTVNESGTGFNTTYWDEMLRKGMHVNADAADDNHNGNFPDNFGGYVMVAAESLTHDNILNALMEGRYYSVGGVDGPRIDQIIIDGRNVTVSCSPVERVNIIAGGYVGAGTTIMAPKGEKITEASMRLTGTETYIRVECVDEYGRTAWSNPY
;
A
#
# COMPACT_ATOMS: atom_id res chain seq x y z
N ASN A 1 -23.90 10.13 23.31
CA ASN A 1 -24.09 9.47 22.00
C ASN A 1 -22.79 9.44 21.23
N THR A 2 -22.05 8.35 21.35
CA THR A 2 -20.86 8.13 20.54
C THR A 2 -21.31 7.79 19.12
N PRO A 3 -20.86 8.53 18.09
CA PRO A 3 -21.25 8.21 16.72
C PRO A 3 -20.75 6.84 16.31
N MET A 4 -21.53 6.17 15.48
CA MET A 4 -21.13 4.92 14.84
C MET A 4 -20.12 5.23 13.74
N ILE A 5 -19.01 4.49 13.70
CA ILE A 5 -17.97 4.62 12.70
C ILE A 5 -18.03 3.42 11.78
N ARG A 6 -18.11 3.66 10.48
CA ARG A 6 -17.98 2.65 9.43
C ARG A 6 -16.68 2.89 8.69
N PHE A 7 -15.90 1.85 8.49
CA PHE A 7 -14.64 1.96 7.73
C PHE A 7 -14.90 2.18 6.25
N PHE A 8 -16.01 1.66 5.75
CA PHE A 8 -16.39 1.82 4.35
C PHE A 8 -17.83 2.33 4.26
N PRO A 9 -18.18 3.10 3.20
CA PRO A 9 -19.57 3.50 2.99
C PRO A 9 -20.49 2.28 2.94
N GLU A 10 -21.71 2.42 3.46
CA GLU A 10 -22.68 1.33 3.52
C GLU A 10 -23.01 0.78 2.12
N HIS A 11 -23.12 1.69 1.16
CA HIS A 11 -23.32 1.35 -0.26
C HIS A 11 -22.15 1.92 -1.05
N THR A 12 -21.34 1.04 -1.63
CA THR A 12 -20.17 1.43 -2.38
C THR A 12 -19.87 0.44 -3.48
N ASN A 13 -19.17 0.90 -4.51
CA ASN A 13 -18.49 0.01 -5.44
C ASN A 13 -17.10 -0.31 -4.91
N TRP A 14 -16.58 -1.47 -5.31
CA TRP A 14 -15.25 -1.93 -4.92
C TRP A 14 -14.38 -2.06 -6.16
N TYR A 15 -13.20 -1.47 -6.09
CA TYR A 15 -12.25 -1.45 -7.21
C TYR A 15 -10.92 -2.04 -6.80
N LYS A 16 -10.51 -3.09 -7.49
CA LYS A 16 -9.24 -3.79 -7.26
C LYS A 16 -8.13 -3.09 -8.03
N GLY A 17 -6.99 -2.84 -7.38
CA GLY A 17 -5.87 -2.19 -8.03
C GLY A 17 -4.51 -2.64 -7.50
N ASN A 18 -3.51 -2.48 -8.37
CA ASN A 18 -2.10 -2.66 -8.04
C ASN A 18 -1.36 -1.34 -8.19
N LEU A 19 -0.75 -0.87 -7.10
CA LEU A 19 -0.09 0.44 -7.03
C LEU A 19 1.40 0.39 -7.36
N HIS A 20 1.96 -0.78 -7.72
CA HIS A 20 3.39 -0.96 -7.89
C HIS A 20 3.68 -2.00 -8.98
N SER A 21 4.20 -1.54 -10.11
CA SER A 21 4.41 -2.39 -11.30
C SER A 21 5.55 -1.86 -12.15
N HIS A 22 6.37 -2.77 -12.67
CA HIS A 22 7.47 -2.45 -13.55
C HIS A 22 7.24 -3.05 -14.94
N THR A 23 7.65 -2.30 -15.96
CA THR A 23 7.53 -2.69 -17.37
C THR A 23 8.90 -2.66 -18.04
N THR A 24 8.91 -2.93 -19.35
CA THR A 24 10.11 -2.79 -20.19
C THR A 24 10.64 -1.35 -20.25
N ASN A 25 9.90 -0.37 -19.72
CA ASN A 25 10.42 1.00 -19.56
C ASN A 25 11.53 1.10 -18.50
N SER A 26 11.62 0.13 -17.60
CA SER A 26 12.74 -0.02 -16.67
C SER A 26 13.26 -1.46 -16.70
N ASP A 27 12.93 -2.28 -15.71
CA ASP A 27 13.49 -3.64 -15.59
C ASP A 27 12.43 -4.75 -15.58
N GLY A 28 11.20 -4.44 -15.92
CA GLY A 28 10.15 -5.45 -16.10
C GLY A 28 10.22 -6.14 -17.46
N ALA A 29 9.68 -7.34 -17.52
CA ALA A 29 9.67 -8.14 -18.76
C ALA A 29 8.44 -7.85 -19.65
N TRP A 30 7.35 -7.36 -19.07
CA TRP A 30 6.16 -7.00 -19.84
C TRP A 30 6.25 -5.57 -20.36
N THR A 31 5.77 -5.37 -21.58
CA THR A 31 5.52 -4.02 -22.10
C THR A 31 4.35 -3.39 -21.34
N PRO A 32 4.19 -2.05 -21.38
CA PRO A 32 3.00 -1.41 -20.84
C PRO A 32 1.69 -2.02 -21.35
N ASP A 33 1.59 -2.31 -22.64
CA ASP A 33 0.40 -2.96 -23.22
C ASP A 33 0.13 -4.33 -22.59
N GLU A 34 1.16 -5.16 -22.46
CA GLU A 34 1.05 -6.49 -21.86
C GLU A 34 0.63 -6.41 -20.39
N ALA A 35 1.23 -5.51 -19.61
CA ALA A 35 0.87 -5.31 -18.21
C ALA A 35 -0.61 -4.93 -18.07
N VAL A 36 -1.06 -3.94 -18.83
CA VAL A 36 -2.46 -3.50 -18.80
C VAL A 36 -3.41 -4.63 -19.19
N GLU A 37 -3.12 -5.36 -20.25
CA GLU A 37 -3.96 -6.49 -20.69
C GLU A 37 -4.08 -7.57 -19.62
N HIS A 38 -2.98 -7.97 -19.01
CA HIS A 38 -2.98 -9.02 -17.98
C HIS A 38 -3.74 -8.60 -16.73
N TYR A 39 -3.55 -7.37 -16.25
CA TYR A 39 -4.26 -6.89 -15.08
C TYR A 39 -5.75 -6.71 -15.34
N LYS A 40 -6.14 -6.19 -16.50
CA LYS A 40 -7.55 -6.11 -16.90
C LYS A 40 -8.19 -7.49 -16.95
N ALA A 41 -7.51 -8.47 -17.56
CA ALA A 41 -8.00 -9.84 -17.68
C ALA A 41 -8.18 -10.53 -16.31
N ASN A 42 -7.51 -10.06 -15.28
CA ASN A 42 -7.59 -10.59 -13.92
C ASN A 42 -8.47 -9.75 -12.98
N GLY A 43 -9.35 -8.95 -13.53
CA GLY A 43 -10.37 -8.23 -12.75
C GLY A 43 -9.90 -6.95 -12.09
N TYR A 44 -8.74 -6.41 -12.46
CA TYR A 44 -8.25 -5.15 -11.91
C TYR A 44 -8.96 -3.97 -12.57
N ALA A 45 -9.32 -2.99 -11.75
CA ALA A 45 -9.94 -1.75 -12.20
C ALA A 45 -8.92 -0.62 -12.37
N PHE A 46 -7.76 -0.71 -11.72
CA PHE A 46 -6.71 0.27 -11.89
C PHE A 46 -5.31 -0.32 -11.67
N LEU A 47 -4.32 0.34 -12.25
CA LEU A 47 -2.92 -0.07 -12.21
C LEU A 47 -2.03 1.17 -12.24
N CYS A 48 -0.99 1.22 -11.41
CA CYS A 48 0.08 2.20 -11.53
C CYS A 48 1.31 1.53 -12.12
N LEU A 49 1.74 1.98 -13.30
CA LEU A 49 3.03 1.61 -13.86
C LEU A 49 4.08 2.53 -13.23
N SER A 50 4.80 2.01 -12.24
CA SER A 50 5.74 2.77 -11.41
C SER A 50 7.18 2.41 -11.75
N ASP A 51 7.57 2.58 -13.00
CA ASP A 51 8.92 2.25 -13.45
C ASP A 51 10.00 3.05 -12.70
N HIS A 52 11.19 2.46 -12.58
CA HIS A 52 12.29 3.05 -11.83
C HIS A 52 12.70 4.41 -12.38
N ASN A 53 12.57 5.44 -11.54
CA ASN A 53 13.02 6.80 -11.84
C ASN A 53 12.54 7.35 -13.18
N LEU A 54 11.37 6.90 -13.61
CA LEU A 54 10.74 7.31 -14.84
C LEU A 54 9.23 7.48 -14.60
N TYR A 55 8.77 8.72 -14.65
CA TYR A 55 7.34 9.00 -14.52
C TYR A 55 6.66 8.79 -15.86
N THR A 56 5.55 8.03 -15.86
CA THR A 56 4.73 7.82 -17.05
C THR A 56 3.29 8.20 -16.79
N ASP A 57 2.65 8.75 -17.81
CA ASP A 57 1.24 9.09 -17.81
C ASP A 57 0.61 8.53 -19.09
N TYR A 58 0.12 7.29 -19.01
CA TYR A 58 -0.51 6.60 -20.14
C TYR A 58 -2.03 6.73 -20.14
N ARG A 59 -2.61 7.72 -19.41
CA ARG A 59 -4.07 7.88 -19.34
C ARG A 59 -4.69 8.05 -20.73
N TYR A 60 -4.02 8.75 -21.62
CA TYR A 60 -4.48 8.96 -22.99
C TYR A 60 -4.65 7.65 -23.78
N LYS A 61 -3.96 6.59 -23.37
CA LYS A 61 -3.94 5.31 -24.09
C LYS A 61 -4.81 4.24 -23.42
N TYR A 62 -4.86 4.19 -22.09
CA TYR A 62 -5.44 3.06 -21.38
C TYR A 62 -6.70 3.36 -20.58
N ASN A 63 -6.98 4.61 -20.26
CA ASN A 63 -8.17 4.96 -19.48
C ASN A 63 -9.45 4.65 -20.25
N SER A 64 -10.41 4.05 -19.55
CA SER A 64 -11.75 3.78 -20.04
C SER A 64 -12.74 3.85 -18.86
N ASP A 65 -14.01 3.59 -19.09
CA ASP A 65 -15.02 3.54 -18.04
C ASP A 65 -14.81 2.35 -17.07
N LEU A 66 -14.03 1.34 -17.49
CA LEU A 66 -13.82 0.10 -16.74
C LEU A 66 -12.41 -0.07 -16.18
N PHE A 67 -11.46 0.80 -16.58
CA PHE A 67 -10.07 0.68 -16.16
C PHE A 67 -9.37 2.02 -16.17
N LEU A 68 -8.56 2.27 -15.12
CA LEU A 68 -7.71 3.44 -15.00
C LEU A 68 -6.24 3.05 -14.91
N ILE A 69 -5.40 3.78 -15.64
CA ILE A 69 -3.97 3.81 -15.37
C ILE A 69 -3.69 5.03 -14.47
N LEU A 70 -2.99 4.81 -13.38
CA LEU A 70 -2.58 5.88 -12.46
C LEU A 70 -1.16 6.32 -12.85
N PRO A 71 -0.97 7.60 -13.25
CA PRO A 71 0.38 8.08 -13.53
C PRO A 71 1.28 7.99 -12.30
N GLY A 72 2.53 7.58 -12.49
CA GLY A 72 3.45 7.45 -11.37
C GLY A 72 4.84 6.96 -11.74
N THR A 73 5.64 6.79 -10.70
CA THR A 73 7.04 6.34 -10.79
C THR A 73 7.47 5.74 -9.45
N GLU A 74 8.51 4.93 -9.47
CA GLU A 74 9.26 4.55 -8.27
C GLU A 74 10.61 5.25 -8.32
N ILE A 75 10.87 6.18 -7.37
CA ILE A 75 12.16 6.83 -7.26
C ILE A 75 13.05 6.11 -6.25
N ALA A 76 14.36 6.19 -6.45
CA ALA A 76 15.35 5.48 -5.66
C ALA A 76 16.38 6.41 -5.05
N ALA A 77 16.85 6.04 -3.85
CA ALA A 77 18.11 6.49 -3.29
C ALA A 77 18.90 5.25 -2.89
N VAL A 78 20.19 5.20 -3.17
CA VAL A 78 21.02 4.02 -3.00
C VAL A 78 22.28 4.37 -2.24
N LEU A 79 22.58 3.54 -1.25
CA LEU A 79 23.87 3.57 -0.54
C LEU A 79 24.70 2.37 -1.00
N PHE A 80 25.86 2.66 -1.58
CA PHE A 80 26.83 1.65 -1.99
C PHE A 80 27.95 1.53 -0.96
N ASP A 81 28.56 0.36 -0.88
CA ASP A 81 29.85 0.17 -0.22
C ASP A 81 31.00 0.55 -1.17
N GLU A 82 32.25 0.40 -0.69
CA GLU A 82 33.45 0.70 -1.48
C GLU A 82 33.64 -0.22 -2.70
N LYS A 83 32.92 -1.34 -2.75
CA LYS A 83 33.00 -2.34 -3.84
C LYS A 83 31.80 -2.27 -4.79
N ASP A 84 31.03 -1.19 -4.72
CA ASP A 84 29.80 -0.98 -5.49
C ASP A 84 28.70 -2.02 -5.22
N GLY A 85 28.74 -2.68 -4.06
CA GLY A 85 27.62 -3.49 -3.56
C GLY A 85 26.56 -2.64 -2.90
N TYR A 86 25.30 -2.98 -3.09
CA TYR A 86 24.18 -2.26 -2.47
C TYR A 86 24.12 -2.58 -0.97
N LEU A 87 24.26 -1.57 -0.13
CA LEU A 87 24.09 -1.71 1.33
C LEU A 87 22.64 -1.49 1.75
N LYS A 88 22.04 -0.42 1.25
CA LYS A 88 20.67 -0.01 1.57
C LYS A 88 20.10 0.80 0.43
N MET A 89 18.78 0.87 0.37
CA MET A 89 18.13 1.80 -0.54
C MET A 89 16.77 2.25 0.00
N HIS A 90 16.36 3.45 -0.39
CA HIS A 90 14.98 3.89 -0.25
C HIS A 90 14.30 3.80 -1.60
N HIS A 91 13.12 3.19 -1.64
CA HIS A 91 12.24 3.23 -2.81
C HIS A 91 10.90 3.85 -2.41
N LEU A 92 10.50 4.90 -3.08
CA LEU A 92 9.22 5.56 -2.87
C LEU A 92 8.46 5.61 -4.18
N ASN A 93 7.18 5.24 -4.14
CA ASN A 93 6.30 5.50 -5.28
C ASN A 93 5.70 6.89 -5.14
N GLY A 94 5.74 7.64 -6.24
CA GLY A 94 4.97 8.87 -6.42
C GLY A 94 3.88 8.60 -7.44
N ILE A 95 2.62 8.70 -7.00
CA ILE A 95 1.44 8.50 -7.84
C ILE A 95 0.73 9.83 -7.94
N LEU A 96 0.31 10.21 -9.15
CA LEU A 96 -0.41 11.46 -9.35
C LEU A 96 -1.55 11.57 -8.34
N GLY A 97 -1.54 12.63 -7.54
CA GLY A 97 -2.46 12.82 -6.43
C GLY A 97 -3.88 13.22 -6.86
N THR A 98 -4.66 13.63 -5.88
CA THR A 98 -5.99 14.20 -6.11
C THR A 98 -5.89 15.53 -6.85
N LYS A 99 -7.01 16.00 -7.37
CA LYS A 99 -7.08 17.33 -8.00
C LYS A 99 -6.56 18.42 -7.07
N ALA A 100 -6.91 18.38 -5.79
CA ALA A 100 -6.43 19.33 -4.79
C ALA A 100 -4.91 19.26 -4.59
N MET A 101 -4.34 18.06 -4.53
CA MET A 101 -2.89 17.88 -4.43
C MET A 101 -2.17 18.40 -5.67
N GLN A 102 -2.74 18.16 -6.85
CA GLN A 102 -2.19 18.67 -8.11
C GLN A 102 -2.17 20.20 -8.13
N GLU A 103 -3.23 20.84 -7.68
CA GLU A 103 -3.33 22.31 -7.59
C GLU A 103 -2.34 22.91 -6.61
N GLN A 104 -1.93 22.16 -5.59
CA GLN A 104 -0.97 22.58 -4.56
C GLN A 104 0.49 22.24 -4.90
N ALA A 105 0.75 21.65 -6.05
CA ALA A 105 2.09 21.23 -6.46
C ALA A 105 3.00 22.45 -6.72
N LYS A 106 3.97 22.69 -5.83
CA LYS A 106 4.87 23.83 -5.88
C LYS A 106 5.78 23.84 -7.11
N SER A 107 6.17 22.65 -7.57
CA SER A 107 7.10 22.47 -8.69
C SER A 107 6.39 22.11 -10.00
N GLY A 108 5.06 22.15 -10.03
CA GLY A 108 4.26 21.64 -11.14
C GLY A 108 4.21 20.11 -11.14
N LEU A 109 3.51 19.54 -12.12
CA LEU A 109 3.36 18.09 -12.23
C LEU A 109 4.51 17.51 -13.05
N PHE A 110 4.86 16.25 -12.76
CA PHE A 110 5.75 15.50 -13.66
C PHE A 110 5.08 15.30 -15.02
N GLN A 111 5.90 15.19 -16.05
CA GLN A 111 5.45 14.95 -17.42
C GLN A 111 5.67 13.51 -17.83
N HIS A 112 4.87 13.03 -18.78
CA HIS A 112 5.05 11.70 -19.35
C HIS A 112 6.48 11.49 -19.84
N MET A 113 7.09 10.36 -19.44
CA MET A 113 8.47 9.98 -19.76
C MET A 113 9.54 10.89 -19.14
N GLU A 114 9.19 11.61 -18.08
CA GLU A 114 10.17 12.42 -17.34
C GLU A 114 11.03 11.53 -16.45
N ARG A 115 12.35 11.71 -16.54
CA ARG A 115 13.32 11.04 -15.68
C ARG A 115 13.56 11.83 -14.41
N ILE A 116 13.67 11.10 -13.30
CA ILE A 116 13.97 11.68 -11.99
C ILE A 116 15.29 11.06 -11.54
N GLU A 117 16.32 11.91 -11.33
CA GLU A 117 17.63 11.42 -10.95
C GLU A 117 17.61 10.68 -9.60
N PRO A 118 18.16 9.46 -9.52
CA PRO A 118 18.32 8.77 -8.24
C PRO A 118 19.35 9.49 -7.36
N ILE A 119 19.19 9.38 -6.06
CA ILE A 119 20.20 9.84 -5.09
C ILE A 119 21.19 8.71 -4.90
N VAL A 120 22.49 8.99 -5.06
CA VAL A 120 23.55 8.00 -4.93
C VAL A 120 24.53 8.45 -3.86
N ALA A 121 24.81 7.58 -2.89
CA ALA A 121 25.80 7.81 -1.84
C ALA A 121 26.73 6.60 -1.72
N TYR A 122 27.96 6.83 -1.26
CA TYR A 122 28.97 5.79 -1.05
C TYR A 122 29.46 5.78 0.39
N GLY A 123 29.54 4.59 0.98
CA GLY A 123 30.09 4.37 2.31
C GLY A 123 29.14 4.73 3.44
N ASP A 124 28.62 5.93 3.46
CA ASP A 124 27.72 6.42 4.50
C ASP A 124 26.69 7.40 3.95
N TRP A 125 25.57 7.55 4.65
CA TRP A 125 24.54 8.53 4.34
C TRP A 125 23.72 8.88 5.59
N ASP A 126 23.07 10.03 5.56
CA ASP A 126 21.99 10.32 6.50
C ASP A 126 20.67 9.82 5.90
N GLY A 127 20.33 8.55 6.18
CA GLY A 127 19.17 7.88 5.55
C GLY A 127 17.85 8.58 5.82
N ARG A 128 17.69 9.21 6.98
CA ARG A 128 16.50 9.97 7.33
C ARG A 128 16.36 11.23 6.46
N LYS A 129 17.43 12.00 6.32
CA LYS A 129 17.42 13.20 5.46
C LYS A 129 17.21 12.85 3.99
N VAL A 130 17.76 11.74 3.54
CA VAL A 130 17.61 11.26 2.18
C VAL A 130 16.13 10.98 1.87
N THR A 131 15.46 10.20 2.72
CA THR A 131 14.04 9.89 2.49
C THR A 131 13.14 11.13 2.63
N GLU A 132 13.46 12.05 3.54
CA GLU A 132 12.74 13.33 3.66
C GLU A 132 12.84 14.13 2.35
N ALA A 133 14.02 14.21 1.75
CA ALA A 133 14.23 14.90 0.48
C ALA A 133 13.46 14.24 -0.68
N MET A 134 13.43 12.91 -0.72
CA MET A 134 12.68 12.16 -1.73
C MET A 134 11.17 12.42 -1.61
N ALA A 135 10.64 12.34 -0.39
CA ALA A 135 9.22 12.60 -0.14
C ALA A 135 8.83 14.04 -0.46
N GLU A 136 9.68 15.00 -0.12
CA GLU A 136 9.47 16.43 -0.46
C GLU A 136 9.39 16.62 -1.97
N ASN A 137 10.32 16.01 -2.72
CA ASN A 137 10.31 16.09 -4.18
C ASN A 137 8.99 15.57 -4.77
N LEU A 138 8.52 14.42 -4.31
CA LEU A 138 7.26 13.84 -4.78
C LEU A 138 6.06 14.72 -4.37
N ARG A 139 6.05 15.23 -3.16
CA ARG A 139 4.97 16.11 -2.68
C ARG A 139 4.92 17.40 -3.47
N ASP A 140 6.08 18.01 -3.75
CA ASP A 140 6.16 19.26 -4.52
C ASP A 140 5.69 19.08 -5.96
N HIS A 141 5.63 17.85 -6.45
CA HIS A 141 5.06 17.50 -7.75
C HIS A 141 3.63 16.94 -7.67
N GLY A 142 2.96 17.10 -6.53
CA GLY A 142 1.53 16.75 -6.37
C GLY A 142 1.24 15.26 -6.27
N CYS A 143 2.19 14.46 -5.80
CA CYS A 143 2.05 13.01 -5.72
C CYS A 143 1.50 12.52 -4.38
N PHE A 144 0.71 11.44 -4.45
CA PHE A 144 0.46 10.52 -3.36
C PHE A 144 1.72 9.66 -3.19
N ILE A 145 2.20 9.47 -1.95
CA ILE A 145 3.50 8.88 -1.69
C ILE A 145 3.36 7.57 -0.92
N THR A 146 3.95 6.49 -1.44
CA THR A 146 4.10 5.23 -0.71
C THR A 146 5.57 4.96 -0.42
N TYR A 147 5.87 4.50 0.79
CA TYR A 147 7.20 4.00 1.12
C TYR A 147 7.22 2.48 0.91
N ASN A 148 8.13 1.99 0.08
CA ASN A 148 8.13 0.61 -0.39
C ASN A 148 9.09 -0.31 0.39
N HIS A 149 8.66 -1.54 0.61
CA HIS A 149 9.42 -2.73 1.02
C HIS A 149 10.67 -2.48 1.91
N PRO A 150 10.55 -1.88 3.09
CA PRO A 150 11.72 -1.52 3.91
C PRO A 150 12.58 -2.72 4.35
N VAL A 151 12.01 -3.89 4.59
CA VAL A 151 12.78 -5.09 4.95
C VAL A 151 13.73 -5.49 3.81
N TRP A 152 13.22 -5.59 2.59
CA TRP A 152 14.04 -5.88 1.42
C TRP A 152 15.14 -4.84 1.22
N SER A 153 14.84 -3.58 1.48
CA SER A 153 15.72 -2.43 1.27
C SER A 153 16.84 -2.31 2.31
N ARG A 154 16.82 -3.11 3.37
CA ARG A 154 17.83 -3.12 4.45
C ARG A 154 17.91 -1.83 5.25
N VAL A 155 16.87 -0.99 5.22
CA VAL A 155 16.82 0.27 5.99
C VAL A 155 16.47 -0.01 7.46
N GLU A 156 16.97 0.87 8.33
CA GLU A 156 16.66 0.85 9.75
C GLU A 156 15.41 1.69 10.02
N PRO A 157 14.65 1.40 11.10
CA PRO A 157 13.45 2.18 11.43
C PRO A 157 13.64 3.68 11.48
N HIS A 158 14.75 4.15 12.08
CA HIS A 158 15.02 5.60 12.20
C HIS A 158 15.25 6.28 10.84
N GLU A 159 15.55 5.51 9.79
CA GLU A 159 15.80 6.05 8.46
C GLU A 159 14.51 6.34 7.70
N PHE A 160 13.38 5.69 8.04
CA PHE A 160 12.14 5.88 7.28
C PHE A 160 10.88 6.06 8.13
N GLU A 161 10.88 5.72 9.42
CA GLU A 161 9.71 5.90 10.28
C GLU A 161 9.58 7.38 10.67
N ILE A 162 8.96 8.14 9.77
CA ILE A 162 8.82 9.60 9.89
C ILE A 162 7.34 9.95 9.70
N ASP A 163 6.77 10.67 10.66
CA ASP A 163 5.37 11.07 10.60
C ASP A 163 5.16 12.16 9.53
N GLY A 164 4.03 12.05 8.84
CA GLY A 164 3.52 13.11 7.96
C GLY A 164 4.18 13.25 6.59
N ILE A 165 5.16 12.41 6.24
CA ILE A 165 5.82 12.52 4.93
C ILE A 165 5.32 11.48 3.92
N TYR A 166 4.75 10.39 4.38
CA TYR A 166 4.17 9.34 3.53
C TYR A 166 2.66 9.29 3.69
N ASN A 167 1.97 8.92 2.62
CA ASN A 167 0.53 8.62 2.66
C ASN A 167 0.28 7.14 2.96
N SER A 168 1.24 6.28 2.62
CA SER A 168 1.12 4.83 2.79
C SER A 168 2.47 4.18 3.03
N LEU A 169 2.46 3.07 3.78
CA LEU A 169 3.58 2.13 3.90
C LEU A 169 3.18 0.84 3.19
N GLU A 170 4.03 0.35 2.30
CA GLU A 170 3.83 -0.94 1.63
C GLU A 170 4.13 -2.06 2.64
N ILE A 171 3.08 -2.61 3.23
CA ILE A 171 3.20 -3.65 4.27
C ILE A 171 3.37 -5.05 3.70
N TYR A 172 3.00 -5.23 2.44
CA TYR A 172 3.10 -6.49 1.74
C TYR A 172 3.51 -6.24 0.29
N ASN A 173 4.61 -6.85 -0.11
CA ASN A 173 5.14 -6.76 -1.47
C ASN A 173 5.29 -8.18 -2.01
N TYR A 174 4.48 -8.51 -3.01
CA TYR A 174 4.39 -9.88 -3.52
C TYR A 174 5.67 -10.33 -4.22
N ASN A 175 6.34 -9.43 -4.95
CA ASN A 175 7.63 -9.72 -5.57
C ASN A 175 8.67 -10.15 -4.51
N THR A 176 8.86 -9.33 -3.47
CA THR A 176 9.90 -9.60 -2.47
C THR A 176 9.55 -10.76 -1.54
N VAL A 177 8.27 -11.10 -1.37
CA VAL A 177 7.86 -12.35 -0.72
C VAL A 177 8.41 -13.55 -1.49
N ASN A 178 8.25 -13.55 -2.81
CA ASN A 178 8.63 -14.68 -3.67
C ASN A 178 10.10 -14.66 -4.10
N GLU A 179 10.72 -13.49 -4.11
CA GLU A 179 12.15 -13.36 -4.39
C GLU A 179 13.02 -13.89 -3.26
N SER A 180 12.75 -13.47 -2.02
CA SER A 180 13.68 -13.69 -0.91
C SER A 180 13.03 -13.79 0.47
N GLY A 181 11.69 -13.86 0.54
CA GLY A 181 10.98 -13.93 1.82
C GLY A 181 10.98 -12.62 2.62
N THR A 182 11.19 -11.49 1.97
CA THR A 182 11.36 -10.17 2.61
C THR A 182 10.19 -9.20 2.34
N GLY A 183 9.02 -9.73 2.04
CA GLY A 183 7.88 -8.93 1.60
C GLY A 183 6.91 -8.48 2.69
N PHE A 184 7.10 -8.87 3.95
CA PHE A 184 6.21 -8.49 5.06
C PHE A 184 6.83 -7.35 5.86
N ASN A 185 6.07 -6.27 6.06
CA ASN A 185 6.51 -5.06 6.75
C ASN A 185 5.52 -4.59 7.83
N THR A 186 4.63 -5.46 8.29
CA THR A 186 3.60 -5.12 9.28
C THR A 186 4.19 -4.75 10.63
N THR A 187 5.32 -5.33 11.02
CA THR A 187 6.02 -4.98 12.26
C THR A 187 6.43 -3.51 12.28
N TYR A 188 6.96 -2.99 11.19
CA TYR A 188 7.31 -1.56 11.08
C TYR A 188 6.07 -0.68 11.11
N TRP A 189 4.99 -1.13 10.47
CA TRP A 189 3.73 -0.39 10.48
C TRP A 189 3.19 -0.23 11.91
N ASP A 190 3.12 -1.32 12.67
CA ASP A 190 2.67 -1.26 14.07
C ASP A 190 3.61 -0.40 14.93
N GLU A 191 4.90 -0.45 14.68
CA GLU A 191 5.88 0.39 15.36
C GLU A 191 5.58 1.88 15.12
N MET A 192 5.32 2.27 13.87
CA MET A 192 4.91 3.63 13.53
C MET A 192 3.59 4.03 14.21
N LEU A 193 2.60 3.15 14.15
CA LEU A 193 1.27 3.41 14.76
C LEU A 193 1.38 3.54 16.28
N ARG A 194 2.20 2.70 16.95
CA ARG A 194 2.43 2.81 18.40
C ARG A 194 3.13 4.11 18.79
N LYS A 195 3.90 4.70 17.90
CA LYS A 195 4.54 6.00 18.10
C LYS A 195 3.57 7.18 17.86
N GLY A 196 2.32 6.90 17.51
CA GLY A 196 1.29 7.92 17.24
C GLY A 196 1.32 8.47 15.82
N MET A 197 2.04 7.82 14.91
CA MET A 197 2.08 8.24 13.51
C MET A 197 0.81 7.81 12.78
N HIS A 198 0.36 8.64 11.85
CA HIS A 198 -0.83 8.36 11.03
C HIS A 198 -0.39 7.95 9.64
N VAL A 199 -0.28 6.64 9.40
CA VAL A 199 0.10 6.09 8.12
C VAL A 199 -0.82 4.91 7.77
N ASN A 200 -1.41 4.96 6.58
CA ASN A 200 -2.16 3.85 6.04
C ASN A 200 -1.21 2.83 5.42
N ALA A 201 -1.72 1.65 5.13
CA ALA A 201 -0.94 0.61 4.50
C ALA A 201 -1.36 0.42 3.04
N ASP A 202 -0.49 -0.20 2.26
CA ASP A 202 -0.87 -0.80 0.99
C ASP A 202 -0.19 -2.16 0.81
N ALA A 203 -0.75 -2.96 -0.06
CA ALA A 203 -0.16 -4.18 -0.56
C ALA A 203 -0.07 -4.06 -2.08
N ALA A 204 1.02 -4.53 -2.66
CA ALA A 204 1.25 -4.40 -4.08
C ALA A 204 2.09 -5.55 -4.62
N ASP A 205 2.08 -5.72 -5.93
CA ASP A 205 2.80 -6.80 -6.60
C ASP A 205 4.29 -6.48 -6.78
N ASP A 206 4.62 -5.24 -7.13
CA ASP A 206 5.98 -4.89 -7.53
C ASP A 206 6.47 -5.84 -8.63
N ASN A 207 5.58 -6.15 -9.57
CA ASN A 207 5.84 -7.18 -10.56
C ASN A 207 6.89 -6.76 -11.58
N HIS A 208 7.76 -7.70 -11.88
CA HIS A 208 8.79 -7.57 -12.91
C HIS A 208 8.64 -8.67 -13.99
N ASN A 209 7.85 -9.70 -13.69
CA ASN A 209 7.52 -10.79 -14.60
C ASN A 209 8.76 -11.55 -15.11
N GLY A 210 9.72 -11.72 -14.21
CA GLY A 210 10.95 -12.45 -14.44
C GLY A 210 10.83 -13.94 -14.13
N ASN A 211 11.69 -14.44 -13.24
CA ASN A 211 11.87 -15.88 -12.99
C ASN A 211 10.96 -16.50 -11.94
N PHE A 212 10.15 -15.71 -11.23
CA PHE A 212 9.26 -16.19 -10.19
C PHE A 212 7.92 -15.46 -10.27
N PRO A 213 6.83 -16.04 -9.69
CA PRO A 213 5.53 -15.39 -9.75
C PRO A 213 5.52 -14.11 -8.90
N ASP A 214 5.05 -13.02 -9.50
CA ASP A 214 4.91 -11.73 -8.83
C ASP A 214 3.67 -10.94 -9.28
N ASN A 215 2.65 -11.66 -9.78
CA ASN A 215 1.40 -11.04 -10.24
C ASN A 215 0.21 -11.45 -9.40
N PHE A 216 -0.69 -10.50 -9.14
CA PHE A 216 -2.03 -10.71 -8.58
C PHE A 216 -2.06 -11.16 -7.13
N GLY A 217 -0.93 -11.08 -6.43
CA GLY A 217 -0.81 -11.50 -5.04
C GLY A 217 -0.69 -10.37 -4.03
N GLY A 218 -0.48 -9.14 -4.49
CA GLY A 218 -0.48 -7.95 -3.63
C GLY A 218 -1.37 -6.87 -4.25
N TYR A 219 -2.47 -6.50 -3.59
CA TYR A 219 -3.40 -5.51 -4.16
C TYR A 219 -4.18 -4.77 -3.08
N VAL A 220 -4.85 -3.71 -3.49
CA VAL A 220 -5.79 -2.98 -2.66
C VAL A 220 -7.20 -3.10 -3.23
N MET A 221 -8.19 -3.08 -2.34
CA MET A 221 -9.61 -3.01 -2.69
C MET A 221 -10.14 -1.68 -2.21
N VAL A 222 -10.50 -0.81 -3.13
CA VAL A 222 -10.87 0.58 -2.87
C VAL A 222 -12.38 0.75 -2.95
N ALA A 223 -12.95 1.35 -1.89
CA ALA A 223 -14.36 1.72 -1.84
C ALA A 223 -14.53 3.12 -2.41
N ALA A 224 -15.21 3.23 -3.54
CA ALA A 224 -15.48 4.50 -4.20
C ALA A 224 -16.84 4.47 -4.91
N GLU A 225 -17.43 5.63 -5.09
CA GLU A 225 -18.74 5.77 -5.73
C GLU A 225 -18.68 5.40 -7.21
N SER A 226 -17.61 5.82 -7.90
CA SER A 226 -17.40 5.52 -9.31
C SER A 226 -15.89 5.48 -9.62
N LEU A 227 -15.55 4.89 -10.75
CA LEU A 227 -14.16 4.71 -11.17
C LEU A 227 -13.67 5.97 -11.90
N THR A 228 -13.12 6.90 -11.12
CA THR A 228 -12.41 8.07 -11.63
C THR A 228 -11.09 8.21 -10.90
N HIS A 229 -10.12 8.87 -11.51
CA HIS A 229 -8.82 9.12 -10.88
C HIS A 229 -9.01 9.80 -9.52
N ASP A 230 -9.81 10.86 -9.48
CA ASP A 230 -9.98 11.63 -8.25
C ASP A 230 -10.70 10.82 -7.15
N ASN A 231 -11.71 10.03 -7.51
CA ASN A 231 -12.40 9.18 -6.54
C ASN A 231 -11.48 8.11 -5.94
N ILE A 232 -10.66 7.48 -6.77
CA ILE A 232 -9.69 6.47 -6.30
C ILE A 232 -8.64 7.13 -5.40
N LEU A 233 -8.06 8.25 -5.82
CA LEU A 233 -7.02 8.91 -5.02
C LEU A 233 -7.58 9.53 -3.73
N ASN A 234 -8.80 10.06 -3.73
CA ASN A 234 -9.45 10.53 -2.50
C ASN A 234 -9.70 9.37 -1.53
N ALA A 235 -10.13 8.22 -2.03
CA ALA A 235 -10.30 7.03 -1.19
C ALA A 235 -8.97 6.56 -0.60
N LEU A 236 -7.89 6.58 -1.39
CA LEU A 236 -6.54 6.25 -0.91
C LEU A 236 -6.08 7.24 0.17
N MET A 237 -6.31 8.53 -0.02
CA MET A 237 -5.97 9.57 0.96
C MET A 237 -6.76 9.42 2.25
N GLU A 238 -8.03 9.05 2.17
CA GLU A 238 -8.93 8.94 3.31
C GLU A 238 -8.90 7.56 3.98
N GLY A 239 -8.18 6.59 3.40
CA GLY A 239 -8.08 5.24 3.96
C GLY A 239 -9.30 4.35 3.70
N ARG A 240 -10.17 4.71 2.74
CA ARG A 240 -11.35 3.92 2.39
C ARG A 240 -11.00 2.75 1.48
N TYR A 241 -10.16 1.87 1.98
CA TYR A 241 -9.72 0.67 1.27
C TYR A 241 -9.12 -0.33 2.25
N TYR A 242 -8.93 -1.55 1.81
CA TYR A 242 -8.15 -2.55 2.52
C TYR A 242 -7.12 -3.18 1.58
N SER A 243 -6.09 -3.78 2.16
CA SER A 243 -4.96 -4.37 1.45
C SER A 243 -5.02 -5.88 1.53
N VAL A 244 -4.58 -6.59 0.49
CA VAL A 244 -4.62 -8.04 0.44
C VAL A 244 -3.27 -8.62 0.03
N GLY A 245 -2.80 -9.61 0.78
CA GLY A 245 -1.62 -10.41 0.47
C GLY A 245 -2.00 -11.86 0.20
N GLY A 246 -1.70 -12.31 -1.01
CA GLY A 246 -2.04 -13.63 -1.53
C GLY A 246 -3.05 -13.56 -2.67
N VAL A 247 -2.84 -14.40 -3.70
CA VAL A 247 -3.75 -14.47 -4.85
C VAL A 247 -5.15 -14.90 -4.36
N ASP A 248 -6.18 -14.14 -4.74
CA ASP A 248 -7.57 -14.38 -4.34
C ASP A 248 -7.73 -14.46 -2.81
N GLY A 249 -7.06 -13.57 -2.10
CA GLY A 249 -7.13 -13.52 -0.64
C GLY A 249 -8.49 -13.07 -0.09
N PRO A 250 -8.59 -12.97 1.23
CA PRO A 250 -9.86 -12.65 1.90
C PRO A 250 -10.41 -11.28 1.53
N ARG A 251 -11.71 -11.12 1.77
CA ARG A 251 -12.45 -9.87 1.59
C ARG A 251 -12.85 -9.33 2.96
N ILE A 252 -12.70 -8.04 3.16
CA ILE A 252 -13.28 -7.33 4.32
C ILE A 252 -14.51 -6.57 3.79
N ASP A 253 -15.70 -6.93 4.28
CA ASP A 253 -16.93 -6.29 3.81
C ASP A 253 -17.23 -5.01 4.59
N GLN A 254 -17.04 -5.01 5.90
CA GLN A 254 -17.26 -3.84 6.76
C GLN A 254 -16.61 -4.01 8.12
N ILE A 255 -16.23 -2.90 8.69
CA ILE A 255 -15.82 -2.80 10.09
C ILE A 255 -16.61 -1.66 10.71
N ILE A 256 -17.30 -1.94 11.82
CA ILE A 256 -18.11 -0.94 12.52
C ILE A 256 -17.59 -0.81 13.95
N ILE A 257 -17.41 0.43 14.38
CA ILE A 257 -17.16 0.76 15.78
C ILE A 257 -18.38 1.51 16.28
N ASP A 258 -19.13 0.87 17.17
CA ASP A 258 -20.32 1.45 17.81
C ASP A 258 -20.08 1.55 19.32
N GLY A 259 -19.75 2.76 19.77
CA GLY A 259 -19.28 2.96 21.13
C GLY A 259 -17.95 2.22 21.33
N ARG A 260 -17.96 1.18 22.16
CA ARG A 260 -16.81 0.30 22.41
C ARG A 260 -16.90 -1.03 21.68
N ASN A 261 -17.96 -1.27 20.93
CA ASN A 261 -18.13 -2.53 20.22
C ASN A 261 -17.55 -2.44 18.81
N VAL A 262 -16.62 -3.31 18.51
CA VAL A 262 -16.05 -3.47 17.16
C VAL A 262 -16.65 -4.71 16.55
N THR A 263 -17.20 -4.58 15.35
CA THR A 263 -17.74 -5.70 14.56
C THR A 263 -17.08 -5.74 13.19
N VAL A 264 -16.61 -6.91 12.80
CA VAL A 264 -15.96 -7.16 11.51
C VAL A 264 -16.80 -8.13 10.72
N SER A 265 -17.10 -7.79 9.47
CA SER A 265 -17.75 -8.69 8.51
C SER A 265 -16.76 -8.96 7.36
N CYS A 266 -16.59 -10.22 7.00
CA CYS A 266 -15.59 -10.63 6.01
C CYS A 266 -16.03 -11.88 5.24
N SER A 267 -15.26 -12.24 4.22
CA SER A 267 -15.37 -13.55 3.57
C SER A 267 -14.99 -14.66 4.56
N PRO A 268 -15.34 -15.94 4.29
CA PRO A 268 -14.98 -17.03 5.19
C PRO A 268 -13.47 -17.10 5.43
N VAL A 269 -13.07 -17.00 6.70
CA VAL A 269 -11.68 -17.03 7.14
C VAL A 269 -11.50 -17.94 8.35
N GLU A 270 -10.26 -18.32 8.61
CA GLU A 270 -9.89 -19.13 9.77
C GLU A 270 -9.79 -18.28 11.03
N ARG A 271 -9.36 -17.03 10.91
CA ARG A 271 -9.17 -16.14 12.05
C ARG A 271 -9.28 -14.67 11.68
N VAL A 272 -9.71 -13.86 12.65
CA VAL A 272 -9.71 -12.42 12.58
C VAL A 272 -8.88 -11.90 13.75
N ASN A 273 -7.84 -11.15 13.44
CA ASN A 273 -7.03 -10.46 14.44
C ASN A 273 -7.50 -9.01 14.52
N ILE A 274 -7.93 -8.58 15.70
CA ILE A 274 -8.18 -7.16 15.96
C ILE A 274 -6.99 -6.67 16.76
N ILE A 275 -6.07 -6.04 16.07
CA ILE A 275 -4.81 -5.56 16.63
C ILE A 275 -5.01 -4.16 17.17
N ALA A 276 -4.49 -3.88 18.36
CA ALA A 276 -4.67 -2.61 19.01
C ALA A 276 -3.35 -2.10 19.59
N GLY A 277 -3.17 -0.78 19.54
CA GLY A 277 -2.14 -0.09 20.32
C GLY A 277 -2.63 0.20 21.72
N GLY A 278 -1.71 0.53 22.62
CA GLY A 278 -1.99 0.81 24.02
C GLY A 278 -1.21 -0.10 24.95
N TYR A 279 -1.88 -0.63 25.97
CA TYR A 279 -1.21 -1.51 26.92
C TYR A 279 -0.82 -2.86 26.31
N VAL A 280 0.18 -3.50 26.90
CA VAL A 280 0.56 -4.87 26.55
C VAL A 280 -0.65 -5.78 26.69
N GLY A 281 -0.91 -6.60 25.66
CA GLY A 281 -2.06 -7.51 25.63
C GLY A 281 -3.35 -6.89 25.10
N ALA A 282 -3.33 -5.64 24.62
CA ALA A 282 -4.47 -5.05 23.93
C ALA A 282 -4.79 -5.81 22.63
N GLY A 283 -6.06 -5.74 22.21
CA GLY A 283 -6.54 -6.45 21.04
C GLY A 283 -7.00 -7.87 21.34
N THR A 284 -7.43 -8.59 20.32
CA THR A 284 -7.87 -9.97 20.45
C THR A 284 -7.84 -10.69 19.10
N THR A 285 -7.74 -12.01 19.15
CA THR A 285 -7.94 -12.88 17.99
C THR A 285 -9.18 -13.72 18.18
N ILE A 286 -10.05 -13.76 17.18
CA ILE A 286 -11.20 -14.65 17.12
C ILE A 286 -10.87 -15.73 16.09
N MET A 287 -10.86 -17.00 16.54
CA MET A 287 -10.57 -18.14 15.68
C MET A 287 -11.84 -18.94 15.42
N ALA A 288 -11.98 -19.43 14.19
CA ALA A 288 -12.98 -20.42 13.86
C ALA A 288 -12.67 -21.74 14.60
N PRO A 289 -13.67 -22.49 15.02
CA PRO A 289 -13.45 -23.85 15.51
C PRO A 289 -12.71 -24.69 14.44
N LYS A 290 -11.94 -25.66 14.86
CA LYS A 290 -11.16 -26.52 13.97
C LYS A 290 -12.04 -27.11 12.86
N GLY A 291 -11.61 -26.90 11.61
CA GLY A 291 -12.34 -27.36 10.43
C GLY A 291 -13.48 -26.46 9.98
N GLU A 292 -13.73 -25.36 10.70
CA GLU A 292 -14.77 -24.38 10.37
C GLU A 292 -14.17 -23.06 9.93
N LYS A 293 -15.04 -22.14 9.48
CA LYS A 293 -14.68 -20.78 9.09
C LYS A 293 -15.65 -19.80 9.71
N ILE A 294 -15.20 -18.56 9.87
CA ILE A 294 -16.04 -17.46 10.37
C ILE A 294 -16.12 -16.36 9.33
N THR A 295 -17.26 -15.67 9.31
CA THR A 295 -17.53 -14.50 8.45
C THR A 295 -17.79 -13.24 9.27
N GLU A 296 -17.74 -13.35 10.58
CA GLU A 296 -18.03 -12.27 11.50
C GLU A 296 -17.18 -12.43 12.77
N ALA A 297 -16.72 -11.31 13.31
CA ALA A 297 -15.98 -11.28 14.56
C ALA A 297 -16.28 -9.97 15.29
N SER A 298 -16.22 -10.01 16.61
CA SER A 298 -16.45 -8.81 17.42
C SER A 298 -15.58 -8.79 18.66
N MET A 299 -15.29 -7.59 19.13
CA MET A 299 -14.68 -7.38 20.44
C MET A 299 -15.23 -6.11 21.09
N ARG A 300 -15.11 -6.03 22.39
CA ARG A 300 -15.37 -4.81 23.13
C ARG A 300 -14.07 -4.12 23.50
N LEU A 301 -13.91 -2.85 23.11
CA LEU A 301 -12.77 -2.03 23.48
C LEU A 301 -12.80 -1.69 24.97
N THR A 302 -11.64 -1.52 25.58
CA THR A 302 -11.51 -1.07 26.97
C THR A 302 -11.62 0.45 27.10
N GLY A 303 -11.38 1.17 26.01
CA GLY A 303 -11.29 2.63 25.97
C GLY A 303 -9.86 3.16 26.12
N THR A 304 -8.87 2.25 26.26
CA THR A 304 -7.46 2.61 26.41
C THR A 304 -6.64 2.38 25.15
N GLU A 305 -7.25 1.78 24.11
CA GLU A 305 -6.60 1.52 22.84
C GLU A 305 -6.23 2.83 22.14
N THR A 306 -5.01 2.91 21.61
CA THR A 306 -4.53 4.09 20.89
C THR A 306 -4.80 4.01 19.40
N TYR A 307 -4.98 2.79 18.87
CA TYR A 307 -5.50 2.51 17.54
C TYR A 307 -6.02 1.09 17.50
N ILE A 308 -6.81 0.79 16.49
CA ILE A 308 -7.13 -0.59 16.09
C ILE A 308 -6.89 -0.75 14.59
N ARG A 309 -6.57 -1.96 14.19
CA ARG A 309 -6.59 -2.42 12.79
C ARG A 309 -7.00 -3.89 12.74
N VAL A 310 -7.50 -4.33 11.62
CA VAL A 310 -8.07 -5.67 11.47
C VAL A 310 -7.28 -6.47 10.45
N GLU A 311 -7.04 -7.75 10.75
CA GLU A 311 -6.50 -8.73 9.82
C GLU A 311 -7.48 -9.90 9.72
N CYS A 312 -7.85 -10.26 8.50
CA CYS A 312 -8.64 -11.46 8.22
C CYS A 312 -7.72 -12.46 7.51
N VAL A 313 -7.52 -13.63 8.12
CA VAL A 313 -6.54 -14.62 7.64
C VAL A 313 -7.26 -15.91 7.29
N ASP A 314 -7.11 -16.38 6.05
CA ASP A 314 -7.73 -17.62 5.60
C ASP A 314 -6.88 -18.86 5.91
N GLU A 315 -7.39 -20.04 5.56
CA GLU A 315 -6.72 -21.31 5.82
C GLU A 315 -5.37 -21.49 5.12
N TYR A 316 -5.11 -20.70 4.08
CA TYR A 316 -3.86 -20.72 3.33
C TYR A 316 -2.88 -19.61 3.76
N GLY A 317 -3.23 -18.84 4.79
CA GLY A 317 -2.42 -17.73 5.29
C GLY A 317 -2.56 -16.45 4.47
N ARG A 318 -3.43 -16.41 3.46
CA ARG A 318 -3.72 -15.17 2.73
C ARG A 318 -4.44 -14.20 3.66
N THR A 319 -4.06 -12.96 3.58
CA THR A 319 -4.47 -11.96 4.59
C THR A 319 -5.04 -10.72 3.94
N ALA A 320 -6.14 -10.21 4.53
CA ALA A 320 -6.66 -8.89 4.23
C ALA A 320 -6.44 -7.99 5.45
N TRP A 321 -5.88 -6.80 5.24
CA TRP A 321 -5.56 -5.82 6.28
C TRP A 321 -6.41 -4.57 6.10
N SER A 322 -7.11 -4.15 7.15
CA SER A 322 -7.74 -2.83 7.17
C SER A 322 -6.70 -1.75 7.45
N ASN A 323 -7.00 -0.51 7.07
CA ASN A 323 -6.28 0.63 7.61
C ASN A 323 -6.62 0.83 9.09
N PRO A 324 -5.78 1.55 9.84
CA PRO A 324 -6.01 1.75 11.27
C PRO A 324 -7.08 2.82 11.52
N TYR A 325 -7.66 2.72 12.70
CA TYR A 325 -8.52 3.75 13.24
C TYR A 325 -8.08 4.14 14.66
#